data_f600e2dbf654261ae3698a2cdba31479
#
_entry.id   f600e2dbf654261ae3698a2cdba31479
#
_cell.length_a   1.000
_cell.length_b   1.000
_cell.length_c   1.000
_cell.angle_alpha   90.00
_cell.angle_beta   90.00
_cell.angle_gamma   90.00
#
_symmetry.space_group_name_H-M   'P 1'
#
loop_
_entity.id
_entity.type
_entity.pdbx_description
1 polymer ?
#
loop_
_entity_poly.entity_id
_entity_poly.type
_entity_poly.pdbx_seq_one_letter_code
_entity_poly.pdbx_strand_id
1 'polypeptide(L)'
;MKKFYIIVLYPLLLATAVVAAESQENAQPIVVDGTLVPVREVRVASRAKGVIHFIREEGERVHAGDSILALEDSMEKLEVNRQKKIMELRAVEDSAEEQLRKKDVVSALELAEKKLNLDLAQLNVQQAQELLDRRSVDAPFDGVVTQRLKTVGEAVDELAQVLTMVDVNNLYLDCHLPAELRGRIREGETVTIHVDSPVPADATGKVDICSPVINPASGDFKVRILIPNSDGRLTAGVQAKGTIETTTTPATVAQ
;
A
#
# COMPACT_ATOMS: atom_id res chain seq x y z
N MET A 1 6.99 -40.18 93.64
CA MET A 1 7.37 -38.79 93.94
C MET A 1 7.95 -38.16 92.71
N LYS A 2 7.45 -36.95 92.45
CA LYS A 2 7.95 -35.95 91.51
C LYS A 2 7.57 -36.11 90.03
N LYS A 3 6.59 -35.37 89.70
CA LYS A 3 6.15 -34.86 88.41
C LYS A 3 7.27 -34.04 87.76
N PHE A 4 7.43 -34.09 86.43
CA PHE A 4 7.96 -32.98 85.66
C PHE A 4 7.18 -32.85 84.41
N TYR A 5 6.65 -31.66 84.22
CA TYR A 5 5.95 -31.15 83.07
C TYR A 5 6.92 -30.91 81.92
N ILE A 6 6.58 -31.25 80.69
CA ILE A 6 7.15 -30.69 79.51
C ILE A 6 5.98 -30.08 78.71
N ILE A 7 5.98 -28.77 78.70
CA ILE A 7 5.08 -27.89 78.00
C ILE A 7 5.35 -27.96 76.50
N VAL A 8 4.30 -28.24 75.84
CA VAL A 8 4.12 -28.15 74.39
C VAL A 8 4.39 -26.71 73.87
N LEU A 9 5.28 -26.60 72.91
CA LEU A 9 5.42 -25.40 72.09
C LEU A 9 5.38 -25.78 70.59
N TYR A 10 4.19 -25.92 70.02
CA TYR A 10 3.85 -25.86 68.63
C TYR A 10 2.43 -25.28 68.60
N PRO A 11 2.20 -24.13 67.98
CA PRO A 11 2.01 -23.97 66.55
C PRO A 11 2.36 -22.54 66.08
N LEU A 12 3.27 -22.43 65.15
CA LEU A 12 3.33 -21.19 64.36
C LEU A 12 4.07 -21.47 63.04
N LEU A 13 3.50 -22.31 62.19
CA LEU A 13 4.02 -22.52 60.85
C LEU A 13 2.93 -23.08 59.91
N LEU A 14 1.79 -22.38 59.86
CA LEU A 14 0.72 -22.72 58.90
C LEU A 14 -0.13 -21.51 58.56
N ALA A 15 0.51 -20.45 58.04
CA ALA A 15 -0.17 -19.27 57.57
C ALA A 15 0.59 -18.49 56.48
N THR A 16 1.29 -19.15 55.57
CA THR A 16 1.92 -18.45 54.42
C THR A 16 1.74 -19.18 53.08
N ALA A 17 0.72 -19.98 52.90
CA ALA A 17 0.47 -20.71 51.65
C ALA A 17 -0.94 -20.49 51.05
N VAL A 18 -1.52 -19.29 51.20
CA VAL A 18 -2.82 -18.97 50.58
C VAL A 18 -2.83 -17.53 50.01
N VAL A 19 -1.80 -17.08 49.32
CA VAL A 19 -1.85 -15.85 48.55
C VAL A 19 -1.03 -16.01 47.24
N ALA A 20 -1.25 -17.07 46.50
CA ALA A 20 -0.66 -17.20 45.18
C ALA A 20 -1.59 -17.92 44.18
N ALA A 21 -2.88 -17.63 44.28
CA ALA A 21 -3.86 -18.24 43.36
C ALA A 21 -4.99 -17.28 43.05
N GLU A 22 -4.68 -16.04 42.72
CA GLU A 22 -5.67 -15.11 42.15
C GLU A 22 -4.96 -14.06 41.31
N SER A 23 -4.69 -14.36 40.07
CA SER A 23 -4.55 -13.41 38.97
C SER A 23 -4.42 -14.15 37.64
N GLN A 24 -5.21 -15.19 37.42
CA GLN A 24 -5.64 -15.51 36.06
C GLN A 24 -6.87 -14.63 35.78
N GLU A 25 -6.61 -13.35 35.57
CA GLU A 25 -7.61 -12.46 34.98
C GLU A 25 -7.91 -12.99 33.59
N ASN A 26 -9.09 -13.51 33.48
CA ASN A 26 -9.68 -14.21 32.33
C ASN A 26 -9.64 -13.25 31.14
N ALA A 27 -8.56 -13.31 30.34
CA ALA A 27 -8.46 -12.60 29.08
C ALA A 27 -9.48 -13.23 28.12
N GLN A 28 -10.74 -12.77 28.22
CA GLN A 28 -11.78 -13.23 27.29
C GLN A 28 -11.38 -12.78 25.89
N PRO A 29 -11.35 -13.69 24.91
CA PRO A 29 -11.05 -13.35 23.54
C PRO A 29 -12.08 -12.31 23.05
N ILE A 30 -11.59 -11.28 22.37
CA ILE A 30 -12.45 -10.28 21.78
C ILE A 30 -12.83 -10.76 20.39
N VAL A 31 -14.11 -11.05 20.20
CA VAL A 31 -14.65 -11.39 18.88
C VAL A 31 -15.01 -10.09 18.17
N VAL A 32 -14.55 -9.95 16.93
CA VAL A 32 -14.78 -8.79 16.07
C VAL A 32 -15.42 -9.25 14.77
N ASP A 33 -16.45 -8.56 14.34
CA ASP A 33 -17.07 -8.79 13.03
C ASP A 33 -16.64 -7.67 12.08
N GLY A 34 -16.35 -8.02 10.83
CA GLY A 34 -15.92 -7.03 9.86
C GLY A 34 -16.06 -7.52 8.43
N THR A 35 -15.70 -6.65 7.50
CA THR A 35 -15.71 -6.95 6.07
C THR A 35 -14.29 -6.98 5.53
N LEU A 36 -13.96 -7.99 4.74
CA LEU A 36 -12.70 -8.07 4.03
C LEU A 36 -12.68 -7.06 2.88
N VAL A 37 -11.74 -6.13 2.90
CA VAL A 37 -11.56 -5.14 1.84
C VAL A 37 -10.14 -5.19 1.30
N PRO A 38 -9.91 -4.86 0.02
CA PRO A 38 -8.57 -4.82 -0.52
C PRO A 38 -7.74 -3.72 0.16
N VAL A 39 -6.43 -3.95 0.34
CA VAL A 39 -5.54 -2.94 0.94
C VAL A 39 -5.44 -1.71 0.07
N ARG A 40 -5.45 -1.89 -1.27
CA ARG A 40 -5.37 -0.82 -2.25
C ARG A 40 -6.40 -1.04 -3.35
N GLU A 41 -7.10 0.03 -3.68
CA GLU A 41 -7.96 0.13 -4.86
C GLU A 41 -7.59 1.40 -5.59
N VAL A 42 -7.39 1.31 -6.90
CA VAL A 42 -7.11 2.47 -7.73
C VAL A 42 -8.02 2.48 -8.95
N ARG A 43 -8.60 3.64 -9.21
CA ARG A 43 -9.33 3.96 -10.44
C ARG A 43 -8.34 4.59 -11.40
N VAL A 44 -7.95 3.83 -12.41
CA VAL A 44 -6.97 4.26 -13.41
C VAL A 44 -7.66 5.16 -14.42
N ALA A 45 -7.06 6.33 -14.63
CA ALA A 45 -7.52 7.30 -15.63
C ALA A 45 -6.47 7.47 -16.72
N SER A 46 -6.91 7.82 -17.93
CA SER A 46 -6.03 8.18 -19.04
C SER A 46 -5.24 9.44 -18.69
N ARG A 47 -3.94 9.47 -19.03
CA ARG A 47 -3.06 10.63 -18.81
C ARG A 47 -3.02 11.59 -20.01
N ALA A 48 -3.64 11.18 -21.12
CA ALA A 48 -3.76 11.97 -22.35
C ALA A 48 -5.05 11.62 -23.09
N LYS A 49 -5.49 12.50 -23.96
CA LYS A 49 -6.57 12.18 -24.91
C LYS A 49 -6.05 11.34 -26.07
N GLY A 50 -6.83 10.37 -26.53
CA GLY A 50 -6.45 9.56 -27.69
C GLY A 50 -7.36 8.37 -27.90
N VAL A 51 -6.98 7.49 -28.82
CA VAL A 51 -7.67 6.22 -29.06
C VAL A 51 -6.94 5.12 -28.33
N ILE A 52 -7.67 4.24 -27.65
CA ILE A 52 -7.10 3.10 -26.92
C ILE A 52 -6.59 2.09 -27.93
N HIS A 53 -5.29 1.82 -27.89
CA HIS A 53 -4.62 0.76 -28.64
C HIS A 53 -4.57 -0.55 -27.88
N PHE A 54 -4.36 -0.47 -26.55
CA PHE A 54 -4.30 -1.63 -25.66
C PHE A 54 -4.91 -1.27 -24.31
N ILE A 55 -5.63 -2.22 -23.69
CA ILE A 55 -6.12 -2.14 -22.33
C ILE A 55 -6.24 -3.56 -21.77
N ARG A 56 -5.84 -3.77 -20.50
CA ARG A 56 -5.94 -5.06 -19.80
C ARG A 56 -7.39 -5.49 -19.65
N GLU A 57 -7.62 -6.80 -19.71
CA GLU A 57 -8.93 -7.39 -19.55
C GLU A 57 -9.37 -7.46 -18.08
N GLU A 58 -10.68 -7.46 -17.88
CA GLU A 58 -11.27 -7.69 -16.57
C GLU A 58 -10.96 -9.10 -16.07
N GLY A 59 -10.55 -9.24 -14.80
CA GLY A 59 -10.08 -10.49 -14.19
C GLY A 59 -8.59 -10.78 -14.39
N GLU A 60 -7.89 -10.02 -15.20
CA GLU A 60 -6.46 -10.23 -15.47
C GLU A 60 -5.59 -9.79 -14.29
N ARG A 61 -4.60 -10.62 -13.94
CA ARG A 61 -3.56 -10.29 -12.94
C ARG A 61 -2.44 -9.50 -13.61
N VAL A 62 -1.98 -8.46 -12.95
CA VAL A 62 -0.91 -7.58 -13.40
C VAL A 62 0.12 -7.37 -12.29
N HIS A 63 1.38 -7.19 -12.68
CA HIS A 63 2.45 -6.83 -11.76
C HIS A 63 2.72 -5.33 -11.82
N ALA A 64 3.32 -4.81 -10.74
CA ALA A 64 3.77 -3.42 -10.72
C ALA A 64 4.71 -3.12 -11.90
N GLY A 65 4.41 -2.06 -12.66
CA GLY A 65 5.14 -1.69 -13.86
C GLY A 65 4.64 -2.33 -15.16
N ASP A 66 3.72 -3.30 -15.12
CA ASP A 66 3.09 -3.81 -16.34
C ASP A 66 2.21 -2.73 -16.98
N SER A 67 2.26 -2.62 -18.30
CA SER A 67 1.37 -1.71 -19.02
C SER A 67 -0.07 -2.19 -18.93
N ILE A 68 -0.97 -1.31 -18.44
CA ILE A 68 -2.40 -1.59 -18.26
C ILE A 68 -3.27 -0.83 -19.26
N LEU A 69 -2.76 0.28 -19.79
CA LEU A 69 -3.38 1.08 -20.84
C LEU A 69 -2.29 1.59 -21.78
N ALA A 70 -2.51 1.50 -23.08
CA ALA A 70 -1.74 2.21 -24.09
C ALA A 70 -2.66 2.85 -25.11
N LEU A 71 -2.43 4.13 -25.39
CA LEU A 71 -3.08 4.87 -26.47
C LEU A 71 -2.24 4.75 -27.74
N GLU A 72 -2.83 5.11 -28.90
CA GLU A 72 -2.04 5.31 -30.11
C GLU A 72 -0.95 6.36 -29.89
N ASP A 73 0.29 6.03 -30.20
CA ASP A 73 1.48 6.83 -29.88
C ASP A 73 2.41 7.09 -31.07
N SER A 74 1.97 6.72 -32.26
CA SER A 74 2.81 6.79 -33.49
C SER A 74 3.35 8.20 -33.75
N MET A 75 2.53 9.23 -33.53
CA MET A 75 2.92 10.63 -33.75
C MET A 75 3.93 11.11 -32.71
N GLU A 76 3.74 10.74 -31.44
CA GLU A 76 4.65 11.08 -30.35
C GLU A 76 6.01 10.40 -30.54
N LYS A 77 6.04 9.13 -30.95
CA LYS A 77 7.29 8.43 -31.29
C LYS A 77 8.05 9.12 -32.41
N LEU A 78 7.37 9.58 -33.45
CA LEU A 78 7.96 10.36 -34.53
C LEU A 78 8.50 11.70 -34.03
N GLU A 79 7.76 12.37 -33.15
CA GLU A 79 8.19 13.64 -32.57
C GLU A 79 9.45 13.47 -31.69
N VAL A 80 9.49 12.45 -30.83
CA VAL A 80 10.69 12.12 -30.03
C VAL A 80 11.89 11.89 -30.95
N ASN A 81 11.71 11.11 -32.03
CA ASN A 81 12.78 10.84 -32.98
C ASN A 81 13.25 12.13 -33.70
N ARG A 82 12.31 13.02 -34.07
CA ARG A 82 12.63 14.31 -34.68
C ARG A 82 13.47 15.18 -33.75
N GLN A 83 13.06 15.30 -32.48
CA GLN A 83 13.79 16.09 -31.49
C GLN A 83 15.17 15.50 -31.18
N LYS A 84 15.29 14.17 -31.13
CA LYS A 84 16.61 13.50 -30.98
C LYS A 84 17.57 13.85 -32.13
N LYS A 85 17.07 13.88 -33.38
CA LYS A 85 17.91 14.26 -34.52
C LYS A 85 18.35 15.73 -34.48
N ILE A 86 17.47 16.63 -34.01
CA ILE A 86 17.84 18.03 -33.80
C ILE A 86 18.91 18.15 -32.71
N MET A 87 18.75 17.44 -31.59
CA MET A 87 19.74 17.43 -30.51
C MET A 87 21.10 16.88 -31.00
N GLU A 88 21.11 15.79 -31.75
CA GLU A 88 22.33 15.23 -32.35
C GLU A 88 23.05 16.28 -33.23
N LEU A 89 22.31 17.01 -34.07
CA LEU A 89 22.88 18.09 -34.89
C LEU A 89 23.50 19.19 -34.02
N ARG A 90 22.80 19.65 -32.99
CA ARG A 90 23.30 20.70 -32.07
C ARG A 90 24.54 20.23 -31.31
N ALA A 91 24.60 18.95 -30.92
CA ALA A 91 25.78 18.36 -30.27
C ALA A 91 27.00 18.36 -31.18
N VAL A 92 26.81 18.09 -32.48
CA VAL A 92 27.91 18.18 -33.47
C VAL A 92 28.37 19.62 -33.65
N GLU A 93 27.45 20.58 -33.76
CA GLU A 93 27.77 22.01 -33.85
C GLU A 93 28.56 22.49 -32.60
N ASP A 94 28.11 22.19 -31.39
CA ASP A 94 28.78 22.55 -30.15
C ASP A 94 30.21 21.97 -30.07
N SER A 95 30.37 20.69 -30.42
CA SER A 95 31.67 20.03 -30.41
C SER A 95 32.64 20.61 -31.45
N ALA A 96 32.15 21.00 -32.63
CA ALA A 96 32.94 21.67 -33.65
C ALA A 96 33.43 23.06 -33.20
N GLU A 97 32.54 23.85 -32.61
CA GLU A 97 32.84 25.17 -32.06
C GLU A 97 33.87 25.08 -30.91
N GLU A 98 33.75 24.09 -30.00
CA GLU A 98 34.72 23.85 -28.94
C GLU A 98 36.12 23.56 -29.49
N GLN A 99 36.23 22.81 -30.59
CA GLN A 99 37.50 22.55 -31.25
C GLN A 99 38.07 23.82 -31.90
N LEU A 100 37.27 24.67 -32.51
CA LEU A 100 37.66 25.95 -33.08
C LEU A 100 38.15 26.93 -32.01
N ARG A 101 37.48 26.96 -30.86
CA ARG A 101 37.89 27.77 -29.73
C ARG A 101 39.29 27.40 -29.21
N LYS A 102 39.63 26.12 -29.14
CA LYS A 102 40.99 25.66 -28.75
C LYS A 102 42.08 26.20 -29.67
N LYS A 103 41.70 26.73 -30.83
CA LYS A 103 42.59 27.36 -31.82
C LYS A 103 42.47 28.89 -31.83
N ASP A 104 41.82 29.51 -30.84
CA ASP A 104 41.53 30.94 -30.73
C ASP A 104 40.78 31.56 -31.93
N VAL A 105 39.95 30.77 -32.61
CA VAL A 105 39.21 31.22 -33.82
C VAL A 105 37.81 31.71 -33.47
N VAL A 106 37.20 31.30 -32.34
CA VAL A 106 35.81 31.55 -31.97
C VAL A 106 35.73 32.27 -30.61
N SER A 107 34.76 33.20 -30.47
CA SER A 107 34.56 33.97 -29.24
C SER A 107 33.90 33.12 -28.14
N ALA A 108 34.11 33.52 -26.88
CA ALA A 108 33.46 32.86 -25.74
C ALA A 108 31.92 32.99 -25.79
N LEU A 109 31.40 34.07 -26.39
CA LEU A 109 29.97 34.30 -26.56
C LEU A 109 29.34 33.31 -27.56
N GLU A 110 29.97 33.08 -28.70
CA GLU A 110 29.50 32.12 -29.72
C GLU A 110 29.47 30.71 -29.16
N LEU A 111 30.49 30.28 -28.40
CA LEU A 111 30.47 28.99 -27.74
C LEU A 111 29.31 28.88 -26.72
N ALA A 112 29.09 29.93 -25.91
CA ALA A 112 28.01 29.95 -24.96
C ALA A 112 26.63 29.85 -25.62
N GLU A 113 26.45 30.49 -26.81
CA GLU A 113 25.25 30.41 -27.60
C GLU A 113 25.01 28.98 -28.15
N LYS A 114 26.05 28.31 -28.67
CA LYS A 114 25.93 26.93 -29.16
C LYS A 114 25.58 25.97 -28.05
N LYS A 115 26.23 26.10 -26.90
CA LYS A 115 25.93 25.32 -25.72
C LYS A 115 24.48 25.51 -25.24
N LEU A 116 24.01 26.76 -25.19
CA LEU A 116 22.60 27.04 -24.86
C LEU A 116 21.62 26.37 -25.87
N ASN A 117 21.95 26.41 -27.16
CA ASN A 117 21.13 25.76 -28.19
C ASN A 117 21.10 24.23 -28.02
N LEU A 118 22.21 23.60 -27.60
CA LEU A 118 22.23 22.18 -27.27
C LEU A 118 21.38 21.87 -26.03
N ASP A 119 21.51 22.67 -24.97
CA ASP A 119 20.71 22.50 -23.75
C ASP A 119 19.21 22.63 -24.04
N LEU A 120 18.80 23.60 -24.87
CA LEU A 120 17.42 23.75 -25.32
C LEU A 120 16.94 22.55 -26.13
N ALA A 121 17.78 22.01 -27.02
CA ALA A 121 17.44 20.81 -27.79
C ALA A 121 17.28 19.58 -26.89
N GLN A 122 18.09 19.43 -25.84
CA GLN A 122 17.94 18.38 -24.85
C GLN A 122 16.60 18.48 -24.09
N LEU A 123 16.21 19.71 -23.68
CA LEU A 123 14.91 19.95 -23.03
C LEU A 123 13.74 19.60 -23.95
N ASN A 124 13.84 19.92 -25.26
CA ASN A 124 12.81 19.55 -26.23
C ASN A 124 12.67 18.03 -26.38
N VAL A 125 13.77 17.29 -26.34
CA VAL A 125 13.71 15.81 -26.33
C VAL A 125 13.01 15.31 -25.08
N GLN A 126 13.33 15.85 -23.90
CA GLN A 126 12.67 15.47 -22.65
C GLN A 126 11.17 15.77 -22.70
N GLN A 127 10.78 16.94 -23.18
CA GLN A 127 9.37 17.31 -23.34
C GLN A 127 8.64 16.34 -24.28
N ALA A 128 9.23 15.99 -25.41
CA ALA A 128 8.62 15.05 -26.35
C ALA A 128 8.50 13.64 -25.73
N GLN A 129 9.49 13.22 -24.94
CA GLN A 129 9.46 11.94 -24.21
C GLN A 129 8.33 11.92 -23.17
N GLU A 130 8.18 12.98 -22.37
CA GLU A 130 7.08 13.10 -21.41
C GLU A 130 5.69 13.00 -22.06
N LEU A 131 5.52 13.60 -23.25
CA LEU A 131 4.26 13.48 -24.00
C LEU A 131 4.03 12.05 -24.49
N LEU A 132 5.08 11.34 -24.89
CA LEU A 132 4.99 9.92 -25.25
C LEU A 132 4.67 9.06 -24.04
N ASP A 133 5.33 9.28 -22.89
CA ASP A 133 5.12 8.51 -21.66
C ASP A 133 3.69 8.69 -21.09
N ARG A 134 3.03 9.80 -21.39
CA ARG A 134 1.61 10.00 -21.06
C ARG A 134 0.66 9.14 -21.88
N ARG A 135 1.12 8.57 -23.01
CA ARG A 135 0.32 7.67 -23.86
C ARG A 135 0.15 6.28 -23.26
N SER A 136 0.94 5.93 -22.25
CA SER A 136 0.80 4.67 -21.51
C SER A 136 0.55 4.93 -20.03
N VAL A 137 -0.11 3.97 -19.40
CA VAL A 137 -0.28 3.92 -17.95
C VAL A 137 0.10 2.52 -17.49
N ASP A 138 1.01 2.48 -16.53
CA ASP A 138 1.50 1.24 -15.94
C ASP A 138 0.83 0.98 -14.59
N ALA A 139 0.77 -0.31 -14.19
CA ALA A 139 0.21 -0.75 -12.93
C ALA A 139 1.04 -0.21 -11.75
N PRO A 140 0.44 0.51 -10.79
CA PRO A 140 1.16 1.07 -9.64
C PRO A 140 1.53 0.04 -8.58
N PHE A 141 0.93 -1.16 -8.62
CA PHE A 141 1.16 -2.28 -7.71
C PHE A 141 0.68 -3.59 -8.33
N ASP A 142 1.07 -4.72 -7.73
CA ASP A 142 0.58 -6.04 -8.10
C ASP A 142 -0.90 -6.19 -7.73
N GLY A 143 -1.73 -6.60 -8.69
CA GLY A 143 -3.16 -6.68 -8.44
C GLY A 143 -3.95 -7.35 -9.54
N VAL A 144 -5.27 -7.17 -9.48
CA VAL A 144 -6.22 -7.68 -10.46
C VAL A 144 -7.08 -6.55 -10.98
N VAL A 145 -7.34 -6.54 -12.28
CA VAL A 145 -8.31 -5.62 -12.90
C VAL A 145 -9.72 -6.09 -12.54
N THR A 146 -10.46 -5.30 -11.77
CA THR A 146 -11.81 -5.67 -11.31
C THR A 146 -12.92 -5.11 -12.18
N GLN A 147 -12.64 -4.04 -12.90
CA GLN A 147 -13.62 -3.41 -13.79
C GLN A 147 -12.91 -2.73 -14.94
N ARG A 148 -13.41 -2.95 -16.16
CA ARG A 148 -13.01 -2.25 -17.38
C ARG A 148 -14.17 -1.38 -17.87
N LEU A 149 -13.93 -0.08 -17.98
CA LEU A 149 -14.94 0.90 -18.37
C LEU A 149 -14.86 1.30 -19.84
N LYS A 150 -13.74 0.95 -20.51
CA LYS A 150 -13.43 1.35 -21.88
C LYS A 150 -12.89 0.16 -22.67
N THR A 151 -12.98 0.22 -24.01
CA THR A 151 -12.54 -0.84 -24.90
C THR A 151 -11.50 -0.35 -25.91
N VAL A 152 -10.74 -1.31 -26.48
CA VAL A 152 -9.80 -1.04 -27.57
C VAL A 152 -10.54 -0.40 -28.75
N GLY A 153 -9.95 0.64 -29.35
CA GLY A 153 -10.55 1.42 -30.43
C GLY A 153 -11.45 2.56 -29.96
N GLU A 154 -11.77 2.65 -28.67
CA GLU A 154 -12.54 3.77 -28.11
C GLU A 154 -11.66 5.01 -27.90
N ALA A 155 -12.20 6.18 -28.21
CA ALA A 155 -11.55 7.46 -27.91
C ALA A 155 -11.80 7.84 -26.45
N VAL A 156 -10.77 8.34 -25.78
CA VAL A 156 -10.83 8.81 -24.40
C VAL A 156 -10.25 10.21 -24.27
N ASP A 157 -10.79 10.97 -23.34
CA ASP A 157 -10.25 12.26 -22.94
C ASP A 157 -9.21 12.11 -21.83
N GLU A 158 -8.42 13.16 -21.60
CA GLU A 158 -7.52 13.26 -20.46
C GLU A 158 -8.34 13.16 -19.16
N LEU A 159 -7.84 12.41 -18.16
CA LEU A 159 -8.47 12.10 -16.87
C LEU A 159 -9.75 11.24 -16.95
N ALA A 160 -10.12 10.75 -18.14
CA ALA A 160 -11.21 9.78 -18.24
C ALA A 160 -10.83 8.46 -17.54
N GLN A 161 -11.68 7.99 -16.64
CA GLN A 161 -11.51 6.70 -15.97
C GLN A 161 -11.65 5.57 -16.98
N VAL A 162 -10.70 4.64 -17.00
CA VAL A 162 -10.64 3.56 -17.99
C VAL A 162 -10.80 2.17 -17.38
N LEU A 163 -10.24 1.94 -16.20
CA LEU A 163 -10.38 0.68 -15.48
C LEU A 163 -10.20 0.89 -13.97
N THR A 164 -10.55 -0.13 -13.20
CA THR A 164 -10.29 -0.21 -11.75
C THR A 164 -9.45 -1.45 -11.46
N MET A 165 -8.44 -1.33 -10.62
CA MET A 165 -7.64 -2.46 -10.15
C MET A 165 -7.53 -2.46 -8.63
N VAL A 166 -7.37 -3.65 -8.05
CA VAL A 166 -7.28 -3.87 -6.60
C VAL A 166 -6.10 -4.78 -6.26
N ASP A 167 -5.51 -4.52 -5.11
CA ASP A 167 -4.54 -5.44 -4.50
C ASP A 167 -5.30 -6.52 -3.73
N VAL A 168 -5.23 -7.75 -4.23
CA VAL A 168 -5.86 -8.92 -3.59
C VAL A 168 -4.86 -9.80 -2.83
N ASN A 169 -3.56 -9.49 -2.90
CA ASN A 169 -2.52 -10.24 -2.20
C ASN A 169 -2.51 -9.95 -0.70
N ASN A 170 -3.03 -8.78 -0.32
CA ASN A 170 -3.26 -8.40 1.06
C ASN A 170 -4.68 -7.85 1.20
N LEU A 171 -5.33 -8.21 2.29
CA LEU A 171 -6.66 -7.73 2.61
C LEU A 171 -6.66 -7.07 3.99
N TYR A 172 -7.57 -6.13 4.20
CA TYR A 172 -7.94 -5.66 5.53
C TYR A 172 -9.25 -6.27 5.96
N LEU A 173 -9.33 -6.72 7.20
CA LEU A 173 -10.61 -6.86 7.87
C LEU A 173 -10.95 -5.51 8.52
N ASP A 174 -11.91 -4.81 7.95
CA ASP A 174 -12.43 -3.53 8.45
C ASP A 174 -13.49 -3.80 9.52
N CYS A 175 -13.17 -3.50 10.78
CA CYS A 175 -14.06 -3.70 11.93
C CYS A 175 -14.41 -2.36 12.58
N HIS A 176 -15.62 -2.31 13.17
CA HIS A 176 -16.06 -1.22 14.01
C HIS A 176 -16.34 -1.77 15.40
N LEU A 177 -15.66 -1.25 16.41
CA LEU A 177 -15.69 -1.78 17.78
C LEU A 177 -16.14 -0.71 18.78
N PRO A 178 -16.92 -1.08 19.82
CA PRO A 178 -17.33 -0.15 20.86
C PRO A 178 -16.14 0.54 21.53
N ALA A 179 -16.29 1.83 21.84
CA ALA A 179 -15.24 2.65 22.45
C ALA A 179 -14.62 2.05 23.72
N GLU A 180 -15.40 1.25 24.48
CA GLU A 180 -14.98 0.56 25.70
C GLU A 180 -13.80 -0.40 25.47
N LEU A 181 -13.67 -0.95 24.26
CA LEU A 181 -12.60 -1.86 23.88
C LEU A 181 -11.31 -1.15 23.46
N ARG A 182 -11.35 0.20 23.30
CA ARG A 182 -10.21 0.97 22.77
C ARG A 182 -8.90 0.78 23.54
N GLY A 183 -8.98 0.62 24.87
CA GLY A 183 -7.80 0.38 25.73
C GLY A 183 -7.30 -1.06 25.76
N ARG A 184 -8.05 -2.00 25.20
CA ARG A 184 -7.76 -3.45 25.25
C ARG A 184 -7.14 -3.98 23.95
N ILE A 185 -7.21 -3.22 22.85
CA ILE A 185 -6.70 -3.61 21.55
C ILE A 185 -5.49 -2.74 21.20
N ARG A 186 -4.40 -3.38 20.77
CA ARG A 186 -3.15 -2.73 20.40
C ARG A 186 -2.72 -3.12 18.99
N GLU A 187 -2.03 -2.22 18.33
CA GLU A 187 -1.39 -2.49 17.05
C GLU A 187 -0.33 -3.61 17.21
N GLY A 188 -0.26 -4.49 16.23
CA GLY A 188 0.64 -5.65 16.23
C GLY A 188 0.06 -6.92 16.85
N GLU A 189 -1.10 -6.87 17.52
CA GLU A 189 -1.75 -8.07 18.07
C GLU A 189 -2.17 -9.04 16.96
N THR A 190 -1.99 -10.34 17.22
CA THR A 190 -2.38 -11.39 16.28
C THR A 190 -3.87 -11.68 16.40
N VAL A 191 -4.52 -11.86 15.26
CA VAL A 191 -5.95 -12.13 15.14
C VAL A 191 -6.15 -13.38 14.30
N THR A 192 -6.91 -14.33 14.83
CA THR A 192 -7.38 -15.48 14.05
C THR A 192 -8.68 -15.07 13.37
N ILE A 193 -8.74 -15.24 12.05
CA ILE A 193 -9.87 -14.80 11.23
C ILE A 193 -10.54 -16.04 10.66
N HIS A 194 -11.84 -16.10 10.78
CA HIS A 194 -12.70 -17.14 10.24
C HIS A 194 -13.68 -16.56 9.23
N VAL A 195 -13.71 -17.14 8.05
CA VAL A 195 -14.64 -16.79 6.96
C VAL A 195 -15.57 -17.97 6.74
N ASP A 196 -16.87 -17.77 6.90
CA ASP A 196 -17.87 -18.83 6.77
C ASP A 196 -18.29 -19.05 5.30
N SER A 197 -18.35 -18.00 4.51
CA SER A 197 -18.94 -18.02 3.15
C SER A 197 -18.20 -17.02 2.25
N PRO A 198 -18.06 -17.23 0.93
CA PRO A 198 -18.60 -18.35 0.13
C PRO A 198 -17.80 -19.66 0.26
N VAL A 199 -16.55 -19.59 0.66
CA VAL A 199 -15.69 -20.75 0.90
C VAL A 199 -15.14 -20.62 2.32
N PRO A 200 -15.39 -21.57 3.23
CA PRO A 200 -14.83 -21.53 4.56
C PRO A 200 -13.31 -21.49 4.52
N ALA A 201 -12.73 -20.54 5.22
CA ALA A 201 -11.28 -20.37 5.30
C ALA A 201 -10.88 -19.75 6.63
N ASP A 202 -9.78 -20.24 7.17
CA ASP A 202 -9.12 -19.66 8.33
C ASP A 202 -7.86 -18.93 7.88
N ALA A 203 -7.62 -17.78 8.46
CA ALA A 203 -6.44 -16.97 8.21
C ALA A 203 -5.94 -16.32 9.50
N THR A 204 -4.69 -15.89 9.49
CA THR A 204 -4.10 -15.14 10.59
C THR A 204 -3.73 -13.76 10.09
N GLY A 205 -4.18 -12.74 10.81
CA GLY A 205 -3.85 -11.35 10.54
C GLY A 205 -3.20 -10.68 11.75
N LYS A 206 -2.85 -9.41 11.56
CA LYS A 206 -2.35 -8.54 12.63
C LYS A 206 -3.12 -7.24 12.64
N VAL A 207 -3.40 -6.72 13.83
CA VAL A 207 -3.96 -5.38 13.99
C VAL A 207 -2.93 -4.38 13.45
N ASP A 208 -3.28 -3.71 12.35
CA ASP A 208 -2.42 -2.73 11.67
C ASP A 208 -2.75 -1.31 12.11
N ILE A 209 -4.04 -0.98 12.13
CA ILE A 209 -4.51 0.35 12.47
C ILE A 209 -5.60 0.26 13.54
N CYS A 210 -5.42 1.02 14.61
CA CYS A 210 -6.42 1.22 15.64
C CYS A 210 -6.74 2.72 15.71
N SER A 211 -7.88 3.13 15.13
CA SER A 211 -8.24 4.55 15.02
C SER A 211 -8.18 5.28 16.38
N PRO A 212 -7.51 6.42 16.46
CA PRO A 212 -7.54 7.25 17.67
C PRO A 212 -8.85 8.03 17.83
N VAL A 213 -9.71 8.04 16.79
CA VAL A 213 -10.95 8.79 16.75
C VAL A 213 -12.14 7.85 16.95
N ILE A 214 -13.01 8.19 17.89
CA ILE A 214 -14.29 7.53 18.13
C ILE A 214 -15.35 8.30 17.34
N ASN A 215 -16.20 7.58 16.62
CA ASN A 215 -17.35 8.19 15.95
C ASN A 215 -18.40 8.60 16.99
N PRO A 216 -18.72 9.90 17.15
CA PRO A 216 -19.64 10.35 18.19
C PRO A 216 -21.10 9.92 17.95
N ALA A 217 -21.46 9.55 16.72
CA ALA A 217 -22.82 9.14 16.38
C ALA A 217 -23.08 7.67 16.71
N SER A 218 -22.09 6.77 16.51
CA SER A 218 -22.21 5.33 16.75
C SER A 218 -21.54 4.88 18.05
N GLY A 219 -20.62 5.69 18.60
CA GLY A 219 -19.85 5.33 19.81
C GLY A 219 -18.78 4.27 19.56
N ASP A 220 -18.41 4.02 18.32
CA ASP A 220 -17.43 3.03 17.91
C ASP A 220 -16.13 3.66 17.37
N PHE A 221 -15.10 2.84 17.25
CA PHE A 221 -13.86 3.19 16.59
C PHE A 221 -13.49 2.12 15.56
N LYS A 222 -12.78 2.54 14.52
CA LYS A 222 -12.36 1.67 13.42
C LYS A 222 -11.07 0.94 13.77
N VAL A 223 -11.05 -0.36 13.51
CA VAL A 223 -9.87 -1.23 13.58
C VAL A 223 -9.66 -1.88 12.22
N ARG A 224 -8.43 -1.90 11.73
CA ARG A 224 -8.03 -2.61 10.52
C ARG A 224 -7.05 -3.70 10.87
N ILE A 225 -7.34 -4.91 10.43
CA ILE A 225 -6.50 -6.08 10.63
C ILE A 225 -5.95 -6.48 9.27
N LEU A 226 -4.62 -6.41 9.11
CA LEU A 226 -3.93 -6.79 7.89
C LEU A 226 -3.82 -8.30 7.80
N ILE A 227 -4.25 -8.86 6.66
CA ILE A 227 -4.30 -10.30 6.39
C ILE A 227 -3.53 -10.58 5.10
N PRO A 228 -2.43 -11.32 5.13
CA PRO A 228 -1.78 -11.84 3.93
C PRO A 228 -2.70 -12.83 3.20
N ASN A 229 -2.85 -12.66 1.90
CA ASN A 229 -3.69 -13.50 1.03
C ASN A 229 -2.94 -13.90 -0.25
N SER A 230 -1.65 -14.24 -0.12
CA SER A 230 -0.80 -14.59 -1.26
C SER A 230 -1.26 -15.85 -2.00
N ASP A 231 -1.99 -16.73 -1.32
CA ASP A 231 -2.59 -17.95 -1.89
C ASP A 231 -3.95 -17.70 -2.56
N GLY A 232 -4.51 -16.49 -2.43
CA GLY A 232 -5.77 -16.09 -3.08
C GLY A 232 -7.02 -16.81 -2.57
N ARG A 233 -6.96 -17.41 -1.37
CA ARG A 233 -8.10 -18.13 -0.78
C ARG A 233 -9.21 -17.23 -0.27
N LEU A 234 -8.83 -16.03 0.20
CA LEU A 234 -9.78 -15.06 0.72
C LEU A 234 -10.27 -14.15 -0.40
N THR A 235 -11.57 -13.87 -0.39
CA THR A 235 -12.20 -12.96 -1.35
C THR A 235 -12.54 -11.63 -0.67
N ALA A 236 -12.19 -10.52 -1.29
CA ALA A 236 -12.62 -9.19 -0.83
C ALA A 236 -14.15 -9.02 -0.97
N GLY A 237 -14.75 -8.21 -0.10
CA GLY A 237 -16.19 -7.98 -0.06
C GLY A 237 -16.96 -8.96 0.84
N VAL A 238 -16.31 -9.96 1.42
CA VAL A 238 -16.93 -10.99 2.27
C VAL A 238 -16.89 -10.55 3.74
N GLN A 239 -17.91 -10.93 4.50
CA GLN A 239 -17.90 -10.79 5.96
C GLN A 239 -17.05 -11.88 6.61
N ALA A 240 -16.31 -11.48 7.64
CA ALA A 240 -15.47 -12.40 8.39
C ALA A 240 -15.50 -12.06 9.89
N LYS A 241 -15.21 -13.06 10.71
CA LYS A 241 -15.08 -12.93 12.15
C LYS A 241 -13.62 -13.03 12.54
N GLY A 242 -13.15 -12.11 13.36
CA GLY A 242 -11.82 -12.15 13.96
C GLY A 242 -11.90 -12.47 15.44
N THR A 243 -10.96 -13.24 15.95
CA THR A 243 -10.76 -13.46 17.38
C THR A 243 -9.40 -12.92 17.78
N ILE A 244 -9.39 -11.89 18.62
CA ILE A 244 -8.18 -11.25 19.13
C ILE A 244 -7.83 -11.91 20.46
N GLU A 245 -6.68 -12.56 20.52
CA GLU A 245 -6.12 -13.07 21.78
C GLU A 245 -5.39 -11.92 22.48
N THR A 246 -6.04 -11.29 23.45
CA THR A 246 -5.43 -10.20 24.21
C THR A 246 -4.35 -10.75 25.14
N THR A 247 -3.09 -10.51 24.79
CA THR A 247 -1.97 -10.78 25.71
C THR A 247 -1.92 -9.63 26.71
N THR A 248 -2.41 -9.88 27.93
CA THR A 248 -2.34 -8.88 29.01
C THR A 248 -0.88 -8.72 29.46
N THR A 249 -0.14 -7.81 28.86
CA THR A 249 1.10 -7.31 29.45
C THR A 249 0.73 -6.15 30.38
N PRO A 250 0.97 -6.25 31.71
CA PRO A 250 0.64 -5.15 32.61
C PRO A 250 1.45 -3.91 32.24
N ALA A 251 0.74 -2.79 32.05
CA ALA A 251 1.35 -1.49 31.88
C ALA A 251 2.16 -1.17 33.16
N THR A 252 3.48 -1.13 33.06
CA THR A 252 4.35 -0.54 34.09
C THR A 252 4.00 0.93 34.18
N VAL A 253 3.26 1.31 35.19
CA VAL A 253 3.04 2.72 35.57
C VAL A 253 4.39 3.23 36.07
N ALA A 254 5.09 4.00 35.24
CA ALA A 254 6.22 4.81 35.69
C ALA A 254 5.65 6.00 36.49
N GLN A 255 5.99 6.03 37.77
CA GLN A 255 5.82 7.18 38.65
C GLN A 255 6.80 8.29 38.27
#